data_3997c7359240327e7bd6b7f429128e71
#
_entry.id   3997c7359240327e7bd6b7f429128e71
#
_cell.length_a   1.000
_cell.length_b   1.000
_cell.length_c   1.000
_cell.angle_alpha   90.00
_cell.angle_beta   90.00
_cell.angle_gamma   90.00
#
_symmetry.space_group_name_H-M   'P 1'
#
loop_
_entity.id
_entity.type
_entity.pdbx_description
1 polymer ?
#
loop_
_entity_poly.entity_id
_entity_poly.type
_entity_poly.pdbx_seq_one_letter_code
_entity_poly.pdbx_strand_id
1 'polypeptide(L)'
;MSIERQFAITTSSMTHHHPLVYLFFLKTDFSGCFSFSAMIGKPYRQDPIYKLCVLCTIFMFVTSVLNLYYLYRRSKVDSIEENRVQTMQTFIVTSKTDAVDKQIDIIANENNDFEQTYRQLSSSFERNIISLAQNRAELLQCPAIPPDLLGPNHIQPLPSNFSLLTPSVHHPNVLFGGRFRPTTCHARHKIALLVPYRDRYEILKHFLYHTHQFLQRQQLDYRIYICEQAYNKIFNKGIVMNGCFKEILKVEPDTPCFIMHDVDLLLIDDRNMYTCPPFPRHLSVAIDKFHFYLPYTGLVGGVLAMRREHYVLVNGYSTNYWGWGGEDDDMYERIVSKRLVLERPPRAIARYKMLKHTHQKLNPARMKVLRTAHIRIDSDGVNNVQYKLLNMTLYPLHRQFFIHLAEQKV
;
A
#
# COMPACT_ATOMS: atom_id res chain seq x y z
N MET A 1 -19.00 19.01 -50.36
CA MET A 1 -17.72 19.58 -50.82
C MET A 1 -16.77 19.52 -49.63
N SER A 2 -15.82 18.64 -49.78
CA SER A 2 -14.76 18.28 -48.83
C SER A 2 -13.70 19.35 -48.71
N ILE A 3 -13.15 19.57 -47.51
CA ILE A 3 -11.76 20.02 -47.34
C ILE A 3 -11.19 19.32 -46.13
N GLU A 4 -10.45 18.23 -46.40
CA GLU A 4 -9.43 17.67 -45.51
C GLU A 4 -8.23 18.63 -45.43
N ARG A 5 -7.67 18.80 -44.24
CA ARG A 5 -6.29 19.27 -44.10
C ARG A 5 -5.52 18.33 -43.21
N GLN A 6 -4.63 17.60 -43.84
CA GLN A 6 -3.51 16.88 -43.26
C GLN A 6 -2.57 17.83 -42.52
N PHE A 7 -2.13 17.42 -41.31
CA PHE A 7 -0.94 17.98 -40.70
C PHE A 7 0.11 16.86 -40.57
N ALA A 8 1.18 17.03 -41.34
CA ALA A 8 2.37 16.24 -41.23
C ALA A 8 3.17 16.66 -39.98
N ILE A 9 3.59 15.66 -39.19
CA ILE A 9 4.52 15.84 -38.06
C ILE A 9 5.87 15.34 -38.55
N THR A 10 6.81 16.24 -38.71
CA THR A 10 8.24 15.93 -38.88
C THR A 10 8.86 15.75 -37.50
N THR A 11 9.37 14.57 -37.23
CA THR A 11 10.19 14.27 -36.05
C THR A 11 11.64 14.68 -36.33
N SER A 12 12.16 15.55 -35.50
CA SER A 12 13.61 15.81 -35.39
C SER A 12 14.02 15.49 -33.95
N SER A 13 14.98 14.60 -33.84
CA SER A 13 15.61 14.16 -32.62
C SER A 13 16.37 15.29 -31.92
N MET A 14 16.07 15.47 -30.62
CA MET A 14 17.05 16.04 -29.68
C MET A 14 16.76 15.57 -28.27
N THR A 15 17.76 14.90 -27.72
CA THR A 15 17.92 14.53 -26.30
C THR A 15 18.10 15.80 -25.46
N HIS A 16 17.29 15.97 -24.42
CA HIS A 16 17.65 16.43 -23.07
C HIS A 16 16.39 16.68 -22.23
N HIS A 17 16.40 16.15 -21.01
CA HIS A 17 15.33 16.20 -20.01
C HIS A 17 15.03 17.64 -19.53
N HIS A 18 13.79 18.08 -19.70
CA HIS A 18 13.12 19.06 -18.84
C HIS A 18 11.60 18.76 -18.84
N PRO A 19 10.92 18.83 -17.71
CA PRO A 19 9.48 18.63 -17.67
C PRO A 19 8.78 19.85 -18.28
N LEU A 20 8.21 19.67 -19.46
CA LEU A 20 7.36 20.65 -20.14
C LEU A 20 6.02 20.72 -19.41
N VAL A 21 5.77 21.86 -18.78
CA VAL A 21 4.45 22.29 -18.36
C VAL A 21 3.64 22.59 -19.62
N TYR A 22 2.72 21.70 -20.00
CA TYR A 22 1.74 21.99 -21.05
C TYR A 22 0.69 22.94 -20.50
N LEU A 23 0.83 24.23 -20.84
CA LEU A 23 -0.27 25.19 -20.77
C LEU A 23 -1.20 24.90 -21.96
N PHE A 24 -2.30 24.19 -21.72
CA PHE A 24 -3.42 24.13 -22.65
C PHE A 24 -4.14 25.48 -22.64
N PHE A 25 -3.87 26.32 -23.60
CA PHE A 25 -4.78 27.41 -23.98
C PHE A 25 -5.98 26.81 -24.70
N LEU A 26 -7.06 26.56 -23.95
CA LEU A 26 -8.37 26.41 -24.55
C LEU A 26 -8.76 27.78 -25.11
N LYS A 27 -8.64 27.95 -26.41
CA LYS A 27 -9.35 28.98 -27.15
C LYS A 27 -10.84 28.66 -27.09
N THR A 28 -11.49 29.08 -26.03
CA THR A 28 -12.94 29.26 -26.05
C THR A 28 -13.19 30.63 -26.62
N ASP A 29 -13.98 30.72 -27.68
CA ASP A 29 -14.48 31.96 -28.24
C ASP A 29 -15.34 32.68 -27.17
N PHE A 30 -14.71 33.51 -26.38
CA PHE A 30 -15.34 34.42 -25.42
C PHE A 30 -15.63 35.79 -26.10
N SER A 31 -16.13 35.75 -27.34
CA SER A 31 -16.58 36.99 -28.03
C SER A 31 -17.81 37.62 -27.39
N GLY A 32 -18.50 36.92 -26.49
CA GLY A 32 -19.66 37.46 -25.75
C GLY A 32 -19.35 38.21 -24.47
N CYS A 33 -18.20 37.97 -23.81
CA CYS A 33 -17.88 38.61 -22.51
C CYS A 33 -16.89 39.81 -22.59
N PHE A 34 -16.15 39.96 -23.64
CA PHE A 34 -15.16 41.04 -23.75
C PHE A 34 -15.71 42.35 -24.31
N SER A 35 -16.92 42.35 -24.87
CA SER A 35 -17.62 43.59 -25.26
C SER A 35 -18.21 44.37 -24.07
N PHE A 36 -18.14 43.82 -22.86
CA PHE A 36 -18.78 44.39 -21.65
C PHE A 36 -17.85 45.35 -20.88
N SER A 37 -16.56 45.39 -21.19
CA SER A 37 -15.60 46.23 -20.44
C SER A 37 -15.66 47.73 -20.81
N ALA A 38 -16.37 48.10 -21.88
CA ALA A 38 -16.47 49.50 -22.35
C ALA A 38 -17.75 50.25 -21.89
N MET A 39 -18.63 49.60 -21.14
CA MET A 39 -19.91 50.20 -20.67
C MET A 39 -20.04 50.20 -19.13
N ILE A 40 -19.03 50.61 -18.40
CA ILE A 40 -19.15 50.75 -16.95
C ILE A 40 -19.50 52.19 -16.61
N GLY A 41 -20.76 52.56 -16.87
CA GLY A 41 -21.44 53.66 -16.17
C GLY A 41 -22.10 53.15 -14.90
N LYS A 42 -22.13 53.97 -13.86
CA LYS A 42 -22.44 53.67 -12.45
C LYS A 42 -23.73 52.93 -12.04
N PRO A 43 -24.72 52.55 -12.88
CA PRO A 43 -25.95 51.91 -12.36
C PRO A 43 -25.93 50.37 -12.29
N TYR A 44 -24.96 49.68 -12.93
CA TYR A 44 -25.03 48.20 -13.05
C TYR A 44 -24.52 47.39 -11.84
N ARG A 45 -24.01 48.04 -10.77
CA ARG A 45 -23.49 47.33 -9.57
C ARG A 45 -24.55 46.62 -8.73
N GLN A 46 -25.85 46.84 -9.00
CA GLN A 46 -26.94 46.22 -8.26
C GLN A 46 -27.65 45.10 -9.02
N ASP A 47 -27.27 44.82 -10.27
CA ASP A 47 -27.90 43.77 -11.06
C ASP A 47 -27.59 42.38 -10.48
N PRO A 48 -28.60 41.56 -10.15
CA PRO A 48 -28.39 40.21 -9.65
C PRO A 48 -27.61 39.30 -10.63
N ILE A 49 -27.72 39.53 -11.92
CA ILE A 49 -26.99 38.78 -12.96
C ILE A 49 -25.49 39.11 -12.87
N TYR A 50 -25.12 40.38 -12.70
CA TYR A 50 -23.72 40.80 -12.54
C TYR A 50 -23.12 40.19 -11.25
N LYS A 51 -23.86 40.18 -10.13
CA LYS A 51 -23.40 39.55 -8.89
C LYS A 51 -23.21 38.05 -9.06
N LEU A 52 -24.09 37.38 -9.80
CA LEU A 52 -23.99 35.96 -10.09
C LEU A 52 -22.76 35.66 -10.98
N CYS A 53 -22.51 36.45 -12.03
CA CYS A 53 -21.33 36.29 -12.89
C CYS A 53 -20.03 36.50 -12.11
N VAL A 54 -19.97 37.50 -11.21
CA VAL A 54 -18.78 37.73 -10.36
C VAL A 54 -18.59 36.56 -9.39
N LEU A 55 -19.66 36.06 -8.79
CA LEU A 55 -19.59 34.87 -7.91
C LEU A 55 -19.15 33.61 -8.66
N CYS A 56 -19.65 33.37 -9.87
CA CYS A 56 -19.23 32.26 -10.71
C CYS A 56 -17.75 32.36 -11.11
N THR A 57 -17.25 33.55 -11.46
CA THR A 57 -15.82 33.74 -11.78
C THR A 57 -14.93 33.55 -10.56
N ILE A 58 -15.33 34.05 -9.39
CA ILE A 58 -14.60 33.81 -8.13
C ILE A 58 -14.62 32.31 -7.80
N PHE A 59 -15.74 31.62 -7.93
CA PHE A 59 -15.86 30.18 -7.67
C PHE A 59 -14.96 29.37 -8.60
N MET A 60 -14.95 29.68 -9.91
CA MET A 60 -14.08 29.04 -10.91
C MET A 60 -12.60 29.30 -10.60
N PHE A 61 -12.26 30.49 -10.17
CA PHE A 61 -10.88 30.83 -9.78
C PHE A 61 -10.44 30.06 -8.54
N VAL A 62 -11.28 30.03 -7.50
CA VAL A 62 -11.01 29.28 -6.24
C VAL A 62 -10.88 27.79 -6.50
N THR A 63 -11.76 27.20 -7.31
CA THR A 63 -11.68 25.78 -7.67
C THR A 63 -10.44 25.46 -8.49
N SER A 64 -10.02 26.36 -9.38
CA SER A 64 -8.76 26.22 -10.16
C SER A 64 -7.53 26.28 -9.26
N VAL A 65 -7.50 27.22 -8.32
CA VAL A 65 -6.41 27.35 -7.32
C VAL A 65 -6.34 26.13 -6.41
N LEU A 66 -7.49 25.64 -5.95
CA LEU A 66 -7.57 24.43 -5.12
C LEU A 66 -7.12 23.16 -5.89
N ASN A 67 -7.48 23.05 -7.18
CA ASN A 67 -7.01 21.96 -8.03
C ASN A 67 -5.50 22.05 -8.29
N LEU A 68 -4.96 23.24 -8.55
CA LEU A 68 -3.52 23.45 -8.70
C LEU A 68 -2.77 23.15 -7.40
N TYR A 69 -3.31 23.53 -6.25
CA TYR A 69 -2.74 23.21 -4.95
C TYR A 69 -2.79 21.69 -4.69
N TYR A 70 -3.90 21.03 -5.05
CA TYR A 70 -4.04 19.58 -4.93
C TYR A 70 -3.05 18.84 -5.85
N LEU A 71 -2.90 19.26 -7.10
CA LEU A 71 -1.94 18.70 -8.05
C LEU A 71 -0.49 18.95 -7.61
N TYR A 72 -0.20 20.14 -7.09
CA TYR A 72 1.12 20.46 -6.52
C TYR A 72 1.44 19.60 -5.29
N ARG A 73 0.45 19.40 -4.40
CA ARG A 73 0.61 18.54 -3.23
C ARG A 73 0.78 17.07 -3.61
N ARG A 74 0.04 16.62 -4.62
CA ARG A 74 0.15 15.27 -5.17
C ARG A 74 1.51 15.05 -5.84
N SER A 75 1.96 15.97 -6.69
CA SER A 75 3.29 15.93 -7.32
C SER A 75 4.43 15.92 -6.29
N LYS A 76 4.28 16.66 -5.17
CA LYS A 76 5.27 16.63 -4.08
C LYS A 76 5.27 15.29 -3.32
N VAL A 77 4.12 14.66 -3.15
CA VAL A 77 4.03 13.34 -2.47
C VAL A 77 4.61 12.27 -3.38
N ASP A 78 4.26 12.27 -4.67
CA ASP A 78 4.77 11.30 -5.64
C ASP A 78 6.29 11.46 -5.87
N SER A 79 6.81 12.70 -5.89
CA SER A 79 8.25 12.97 -6.02
C SER A 79 9.05 12.65 -4.75
N ILE A 80 8.43 12.66 -3.57
CA ILE A 80 9.09 12.31 -2.30
C ILE A 80 9.24 10.78 -2.16
N GLU A 81 8.35 9.98 -2.74
CA GLU A 81 8.46 8.51 -2.68
C GLU A 81 9.37 7.92 -3.78
N GLU A 82 9.34 8.44 -5.00
CA GLU A 82 10.20 7.94 -6.10
C GLU A 82 11.68 8.23 -5.92
N ASN A 83 12.03 9.29 -5.21
CA ASN A 83 13.41 9.73 -5.05
C ASN A 83 14.10 9.26 -3.76
N ARG A 84 13.47 8.45 -2.91
CA ARG A 84 14.02 8.13 -1.58
C ARG A 84 15.28 7.25 -1.57
N VAL A 85 15.60 6.53 -2.62
CA VAL A 85 16.79 5.66 -2.66
C VAL A 85 17.92 6.27 -3.49
N GLN A 86 17.62 6.89 -4.62
CA GLN A 86 18.62 7.60 -5.43
C GLN A 86 18.85 9.05 -4.95
N THR A 87 17.85 9.67 -4.33
CA THR A 87 17.91 11.06 -3.89
C THR A 87 18.46 11.23 -2.46
N MET A 88 18.65 10.16 -1.66
CA MET A 88 19.40 10.34 -0.42
C MET A 88 20.83 10.84 -0.65
N GLN A 89 21.47 10.50 -1.74
CA GLN A 89 22.76 11.05 -2.12
C GLN A 89 22.67 12.43 -2.84
N THR A 90 21.59 12.69 -3.58
CA THR A 90 21.40 13.95 -4.32
C THR A 90 20.63 15.00 -3.50
N PHE A 91 19.75 14.57 -2.57
CA PHE A 91 18.95 15.47 -1.72
C PHE A 91 19.80 16.24 -0.69
N ILE A 92 20.99 15.71 -0.36
CA ILE A 92 21.97 16.42 0.50
C ILE A 92 22.59 17.62 -0.25
N VAL A 93 22.54 17.64 -1.59
CA VAL A 93 23.26 18.65 -2.39
C VAL A 93 22.34 19.75 -2.99
N THR A 94 21.03 19.55 -3.10
CA THR A 94 20.17 20.44 -3.92
C THR A 94 18.88 20.96 -3.26
N SER A 95 18.67 20.81 -1.96
CA SER A 95 17.48 21.38 -1.31
C SER A 95 17.66 22.85 -0.88
N LYS A 96 18.14 23.68 -1.82
CA LYS A 96 17.85 25.11 -1.76
C LYS A 96 16.59 25.36 -2.60
N THR A 97 15.44 25.44 -1.97
CA THR A 97 14.24 25.89 -2.66
C THR A 97 14.09 27.39 -2.42
N ASP A 98 14.08 28.18 -3.50
CA ASP A 98 13.96 29.65 -3.50
C ASP A 98 12.82 30.21 -2.64
N ALA A 99 11.81 29.38 -2.34
CA ALA A 99 10.68 29.78 -1.48
C ALA A 99 11.02 29.73 0.02
N VAL A 100 11.88 28.80 0.44
CA VAL A 100 12.34 28.69 1.83
C VAL A 100 13.40 29.77 2.08
N ASP A 101 14.29 30.00 1.11
CA ASP A 101 15.31 31.05 1.20
C ASP A 101 14.69 32.45 1.29
N LYS A 102 13.64 32.75 0.48
CA LYS A 102 12.90 34.01 0.59
C LYS A 102 12.19 34.22 1.95
N GLN A 103 11.67 33.17 2.53
CA GLN A 103 10.98 33.26 3.84
C GLN A 103 11.99 33.33 4.98
N ILE A 104 13.17 32.73 4.81
CA ILE A 104 14.30 32.83 5.72
C ILE A 104 14.92 34.24 5.65
N ASP A 105 15.07 34.81 4.45
CA ASP A 105 15.60 36.18 4.26
C ASP A 105 14.72 37.26 4.93
N ILE A 106 13.39 37.04 4.97
CA ILE A 106 12.46 37.95 5.66
C ILE A 106 12.62 37.84 7.19
N ILE A 107 12.91 36.66 7.72
CA ILE A 107 13.10 36.41 9.16
C ILE A 107 14.54 36.70 9.59
N ALA A 108 15.53 36.50 8.70
CA ALA A 108 16.95 36.74 8.99
C ALA A 108 17.29 38.22 9.12
N ASN A 109 16.50 39.11 8.53
CA ASN A 109 16.67 40.57 8.71
C ASN A 109 16.28 41.06 10.10
N GLU A 110 15.63 40.24 10.93
CA GLU A 110 15.24 40.63 12.28
C GLU A 110 16.07 39.99 13.41
N ASN A 111 16.90 38.91 13.15
CA ASN A 111 17.68 38.28 14.19
C ASN A 111 18.87 37.45 13.67
N ASN A 112 20.08 37.97 13.74
CA ASN A 112 21.34 37.23 13.49
C ASN A 112 21.49 35.93 14.31
N ASP A 113 20.83 35.84 15.46
CA ASP A 113 20.86 34.69 16.37
C ASP A 113 20.02 33.48 15.81
N PHE A 114 18.94 33.76 15.08
CA PHE A 114 18.09 32.72 14.47
C PHE A 114 18.81 31.99 13.32
N GLU A 115 19.51 32.72 12.46
CA GLU A 115 20.26 32.12 11.36
C GLU A 115 21.41 31.23 11.86
N GLN A 116 22.10 31.66 12.90
CA GLN A 116 23.16 30.85 13.50
C GLN A 116 22.61 29.59 14.15
N THR A 117 21.47 29.67 14.87
CA THR A 117 20.76 28.54 15.47
C THR A 117 20.25 27.57 14.39
N TYR A 118 19.67 28.08 13.31
CA TYR A 118 19.19 27.28 12.17
C TYR A 118 20.33 26.53 11.48
N ARG A 119 21.47 27.20 11.22
CA ARG A 119 22.66 26.56 10.62
C ARG A 119 23.23 25.47 11.54
N GLN A 120 23.24 25.68 12.84
CA GLN A 120 23.68 24.68 13.80
C GLN A 120 22.75 23.47 13.86
N LEU A 121 21.42 23.70 13.87
CA LEU A 121 20.40 22.63 13.85
C LEU A 121 20.45 21.85 12.52
N SER A 122 20.55 22.54 11.38
CA SER A 122 20.65 21.92 10.07
C SER A 122 21.91 21.06 9.95
N SER A 123 23.08 21.60 10.35
CA SER A 123 24.34 20.84 10.31
C SER A 123 24.38 19.67 11.30
N SER A 124 23.68 19.78 12.42
CA SER A 124 23.51 18.69 13.39
C SER A 124 22.60 17.61 12.84
N PHE A 125 21.50 17.99 12.19
CA PHE A 125 20.56 17.06 11.55
C PHE A 125 21.21 16.30 10.39
N GLU A 126 21.97 16.98 9.53
CA GLU A 126 22.72 16.34 8.44
C GLU A 126 23.76 15.36 8.98
N ARG A 127 24.54 15.75 9.99
CA ARG A 127 25.51 14.84 10.62
C ARG A 127 24.84 13.61 11.22
N ASN A 128 23.68 13.78 11.86
CA ASN A 128 22.93 12.67 12.43
C ASN A 128 22.40 11.72 11.34
N ILE A 129 21.91 12.26 10.20
CA ILE A 129 21.46 11.43 9.07
C ILE A 129 22.63 10.69 8.44
N ILE A 130 23.77 11.34 8.22
CA ILE A 130 24.98 10.71 7.66
C ILE A 130 25.49 9.63 8.62
N SER A 131 25.57 9.92 9.91
CA SER A 131 25.98 8.95 10.94
C SER A 131 25.03 7.74 11.00
N LEU A 132 23.73 7.96 10.96
CA LEU A 132 22.73 6.89 10.92
C LEU A 132 22.83 6.03 9.65
N ALA A 133 23.11 6.66 8.50
CA ALA A 133 23.30 5.96 7.23
C ALA A 133 24.61 5.16 7.24
N GLN A 134 25.71 5.71 7.74
CA GLN A 134 27.00 5.03 7.87
C GLN A 134 26.92 3.87 8.86
N ASN A 135 26.38 4.10 10.06
CA ASN A 135 26.16 3.04 11.05
C ASN A 135 25.32 1.90 10.50
N ARG A 136 24.35 2.21 9.63
CA ARG A 136 23.54 1.16 9.00
C ARG A 136 24.31 0.38 7.93
N ALA A 137 25.18 1.00 7.17
CA ALA A 137 26.00 0.33 6.14
C ALA A 137 26.97 -0.69 6.74
N GLU A 138 27.38 -0.51 8.00
CA GLU A 138 28.29 -1.40 8.72
C GLU A 138 27.59 -2.56 9.45
N LEU A 139 26.25 -2.59 9.49
CA LEU A 139 25.51 -3.65 10.15
C LEU A 139 25.72 -5.00 9.45
N LEU A 140 25.92 -6.03 10.23
CA LEU A 140 25.94 -7.42 9.75
C LEU A 140 24.51 -7.88 9.43
N GLN A 141 24.41 -8.96 8.65
CA GLN A 141 23.11 -9.62 8.47
C GLN A 141 22.60 -10.17 9.80
N CYS A 142 21.29 -10.07 10.02
CA CYS A 142 20.66 -10.68 11.17
C CYS A 142 20.95 -12.19 11.22
N PRO A 143 21.02 -12.80 12.41
CA PRO A 143 21.20 -14.24 12.57
C PRO A 143 20.16 -15.01 11.76
N ALA A 144 20.53 -16.18 11.24
CA ALA A 144 19.61 -17.07 10.51
C ALA A 144 18.47 -17.56 11.44
N ILE A 145 18.78 -17.73 12.72
CA ILE A 145 17.82 -18.01 13.79
C ILE A 145 17.87 -16.79 14.71
N PRO A 146 16.81 -15.97 14.74
CA PRO A 146 16.74 -14.83 15.63
C PRO A 146 16.84 -15.24 17.10
N PRO A 147 17.59 -14.50 17.95
CA PRO A 147 17.84 -14.91 19.33
C PRO A 147 16.61 -14.70 20.26
N ASP A 148 15.68 -13.84 19.89
CA ASP A 148 14.57 -13.42 20.75
C ASP A 148 13.28 -14.22 20.50
N LEU A 149 13.35 -15.37 19.80
CA LEU A 149 12.21 -16.24 19.59
C LEU A 149 11.78 -16.89 20.91
N LEU A 150 10.48 -16.81 21.20
CA LEU A 150 9.91 -17.36 22.43
C LEU A 150 9.46 -18.82 22.30
N GLY A 151 9.28 -19.31 21.06
CA GLY A 151 8.68 -20.63 20.83
C GLY A 151 7.16 -20.60 21.06
N PRO A 152 6.57 -21.69 21.62
CA PRO A 152 5.15 -21.75 21.90
C PRO A 152 4.75 -20.67 22.90
N ASN A 153 3.84 -19.81 22.50
CA ASN A 153 3.38 -18.70 23.32
C ASN A 153 1.84 -18.71 23.44
N HIS A 154 1.35 -18.37 24.61
CA HIS A 154 -0.08 -18.14 24.80
C HIS A 154 -0.47 -16.79 24.23
N ILE A 155 -1.56 -16.78 23.43
CA ILE A 155 -2.15 -15.55 22.96
C ILE A 155 -2.69 -14.76 24.14
N GLN A 156 -2.03 -13.66 24.46
CA GLN A 156 -2.41 -12.81 25.59
C GLN A 156 -3.65 -11.98 25.23
N PRO A 157 -4.48 -11.62 26.22
CA PRO A 157 -5.52 -10.63 26.03
C PRO A 157 -4.92 -9.29 25.57
N LEU A 158 -5.72 -8.51 24.84
CA LEU A 158 -5.29 -7.13 24.54
C LEU A 158 -5.19 -6.32 25.83
N PRO A 159 -4.14 -5.49 25.98
CA PRO A 159 -4.11 -4.50 27.05
C PRO A 159 -5.34 -3.57 26.99
N SER A 160 -5.91 -3.22 28.13
CA SER A 160 -7.11 -2.40 28.22
C SER A 160 -6.96 -1.02 27.57
N ASN A 161 -5.73 -0.51 27.53
CA ASN A 161 -5.37 0.77 26.91
C ASN A 161 -4.87 0.64 25.45
N PHE A 162 -4.93 -0.55 24.83
CA PHE A 162 -4.51 -0.72 23.45
C PHE A 162 -5.48 -0.07 22.47
N SER A 163 -4.94 0.83 21.64
CA SER A 163 -5.65 1.51 20.57
C SER A 163 -4.86 1.46 19.27
N LEU A 164 -5.54 1.27 18.15
CA LEU A 164 -4.90 1.36 16.82
C LEU A 164 -4.46 2.78 16.45
N LEU A 165 -5.00 3.79 17.10
CA LEU A 165 -4.66 5.20 16.86
C LEU A 165 -3.44 5.66 17.64
N THR A 166 -3.17 5.04 18.79
CA THR A 166 -2.04 5.39 19.67
C THR A 166 -1.22 4.17 20.07
N PRO A 167 -0.68 3.41 19.10
CA PRO A 167 -0.01 2.13 19.38
C PRO A 167 1.43 2.27 19.87
N SER A 168 2.01 3.48 19.88
CA SER A 168 3.43 3.73 20.18
C SER A 168 3.88 3.17 21.53
N VAL A 169 2.97 3.05 22.51
CA VAL A 169 3.27 2.45 23.82
C VAL A 169 3.58 0.94 23.71
N HIS A 170 2.87 0.24 22.81
CA HIS A 170 2.98 -1.22 22.67
C HIS A 170 3.89 -1.65 21.50
N HIS A 171 4.07 -0.77 20.51
CA HIS A 171 4.87 -1.03 19.31
C HIS A 171 5.76 0.18 18.98
N PRO A 172 6.68 0.58 19.85
CA PRO A 172 7.46 1.82 19.69
C PRO A 172 8.38 1.80 18.46
N ASN A 173 8.77 0.62 18.00
CA ASN A 173 9.69 0.45 16.87
C ASN A 173 8.96 0.32 15.51
N VAL A 174 7.62 0.31 15.50
CA VAL A 174 6.85 0.26 14.26
C VAL A 174 6.70 1.66 13.70
N LEU A 175 7.18 1.85 12.48
CA LEU A 175 7.05 3.12 11.76
C LEU A 175 5.62 3.29 11.23
N PHE A 176 5.20 4.54 11.10
CA PHE A 176 3.89 4.88 10.56
C PHE A 176 3.67 4.21 9.19
N GLY A 177 2.49 3.66 8.98
CA GLY A 177 2.18 2.78 7.85
C GLY A 177 2.53 1.32 8.09
N GLY A 178 2.76 0.90 9.36
CA GLY A 178 2.93 -0.50 9.75
C GLY A 178 4.23 -1.14 9.27
N ARG A 179 5.28 -0.34 9.11
CA ARG A 179 6.60 -0.81 8.71
C ARG A 179 7.52 -1.01 9.90
N PHE A 180 8.31 -2.06 9.82
CA PHE A 180 9.42 -2.28 10.74
C PHE A 180 10.65 -2.75 9.97
N ARG A 181 11.82 -2.37 10.48
CA ARG A 181 13.14 -2.88 10.10
C ARG A 181 13.98 -3.07 11.36
N PRO A 182 14.72 -4.16 11.48
CA PRO A 182 15.69 -4.29 12.54
C PRO A 182 16.67 -3.12 12.55
N THR A 183 17.03 -2.62 13.73
CA THR A 183 17.96 -1.51 13.90
C THR A 183 19.39 -1.97 14.18
N THR A 184 19.56 -3.21 14.63
CA THR A 184 20.84 -3.80 15.06
C THR A 184 21.49 -4.69 14.02
N CYS A 185 20.77 -5.06 12.95
CA CYS A 185 21.26 -5.92 11.88
C CYS A 185 20.48 -5.69 10.58
N HIS A 186 21.00 -6.15 9.45
CA HIS A 186 20.27 -6.19 8.17
C HIS A 186 19.35 -7.40 8.12
N ALA A 187 18.04 -7.17 7.96
CA ALA A 187 17.07 -8.24 7.79
C ALA A 187 17.44 -9.13 6.59
N ARG A 188 17.38 -10.45 6.78
CA ARG A 188 17.60 -11.42 5.68
C ARG A 188 16.44 -11.47 4.69
N HIS A 189 15.24 -11.09 5.13
CA HIS A 189 14.03 -11.17 4.34
C HIS A 189 13.24 -9.87 4.45
N LYS A 190 12.80 -9.37 3.29
CA LYS A 190 11.82 -8.29 3.17
C LYS A 190 10.49 -8.92 2.73
N ILE A 191 9.42 -8.61 3.45
CA ILE A 191 8.09 -9.18 3.20
C ILE A 191 7.00 -8.11 3.20
N ALA A 192 5.98 -8.32 2.38
CA ALA A 192 4.68 -7.66 2.50
C ALA A 192 3.66 -8.66 3.06
N LEU A 193 3.00 -8.30 4.15
CA LEU A 193 1.90 -9.08 4.71
C LEU A 193 0.58 -8.55 4.18
N LEU A 194 -0.14 -9.35 3.37
CA LEU A 194 -1.41 -9.00 2.75
C LEU A 194 -2.56 -9.60 3.54
N VAL A 195 -3.43 -8.75 4.04
CA VAL A 195 -4.55 -9.16 4.90
C VAL A 195 -5.87 -8.75 4.25
N PRO A 196 -6.62 -9.69 3.66
CA PRO A 196 -7.95 -9.41 3.14
C PRO A 196 -8.88 -9.08 4.29
N TYR A 197 -9.62 -7.97 4.17
CA TYR A 197 -10.34 -7.40 5.30
C TYR A 197 -11.70 -6.83 4.90
N ARG A 198 -12.66 -6.95 5.80
CA ARG A 198 -13.90 -6.17 5.83
C ARG A 198 -14.59 -6.29 7.19
N ASP A 199 -14.97 -5.16 7.80
CA ASP A 199 -15.87 -5.05 8.97
C ASP A 199 -15.52 -5.96 10.16
N ARG A 200 -14.24 -6.10 10.51
CA ARG A 200 -13.77 -6.97 11.62
C ARG A 200 -12.82 -6.22 12.55
N TYR A 201 -13.22 -5.02 12.98
CA TYR A 201 -12.35 -4.11 13.72
C TYR A 201 -11.72 -4.73 14.98
N GLU A 202 -12.49 -5.44 15.81
CA GLU A 202 -11.96 -6.06 17.02
C GLU A 202 -10.95 -7.17 16.71
N ILE A 203 -11.22 -7.95 15.67
CA ILE A 203 -10.27 -8.98 15.18
C ILE A 203 -9.00 -8.33 14.65
N LEU A 204 -9.11 -7.23 13.90
CA LEU A 204 -7.98 -6.48 13.39
C LEU A 204 -7.09 -5.94 14.52
N LYS A 205 -7.68 -5.46 15.63
CA LYS A 205 -6.93 -5.04 16.82
C LYS A 205 -6.05 -6.18 17.37
N HIS A 206 -6.65 -7.35 17.59
CA HIS A 206 -5.92 -8.53 18.05
C HIS A 206 -4.83 -8.93 17.06
N PHE A 207 -5.17 -8.97 15.77
CA PHE A 207 -4.25 -9.33 14.71
C PHE A 207 -3.03 -8.42 14.69
N LEU A 208 -3.21 -7.10 14.62
CA LEU A 208 -2.10 -6.15 14.54
C LEU A 208 -1.25 -6.17 15.80
N TYR A 209 -1.87 -6.23 16.99
CA TYR A 209 -1.15 -6.30 18.25
C TYR A 209 -0.19 -7.50 18.32
N HIS A 210 -0.68 -8.69 18.03
CA HIS A 210 0.13 -9.91 18.14
C HIS A 210 1.11 -10.07 16.98
N THR A 211 0.69 -9.70 15.77
CA THR A 211 1.50 -9.90 14.55
C THR A 211 2.76 -9.04 14.57
N HIS A 212 2.68 -7.79 14.98
CA HIS A 212 3.86 -6.94 15.10
C HIS A 212 4.87 -7.50 16.10
N GLN A 213 4.42 -8.07 17.22
CA GLN A 213 5.31 -8.61 18.23
C GLN A 213 6.18 -9.76 17.69
N PHE A 214 5.59 -10.77 17.05
CA PHE A 214 6.38 -11.88 16.57
C PHE A 214 7.20 -11.56 15.32
N LEU A 215 6.70 -10.71 14.41
CA LEU A 215 7.47 -10.30 13.22
C LEU A 215 8.73 -9.52 13.59
N GLN A 216 8.68 -8.70 14.65
CA GLN A 216 9.85 -8.00 15.18
C GLN A 216 10.86 -8.99 15.77
N ARG A 217 10.42 -9.97 16.58
CA ARG A 217 11.32 -11.01 17.12
C ARG A 217 11.94 -11.86 16.01
N GLN A 218 11.23 -12.06 14.89
CA GLN A 218 11.77 -12.73 13.70
C GLN A 218 12.76 -11.88 12.89
N GLN A 219 13.03 -10.64 13.30
CA GLN A 219 13.99 -9.70 12.69
C GLN A 219 13.76 -9.49 11.19
N LEU A 220 12.50 -9.37 10.77
CA LEU A 220 12.10 -9.16 9.37
C LEU A 220 12.06 -7.67 9.01
N ASP A 221 12.41 -7.30 7.77
CA ASP A 221 11.96 -6.03 7.16
C ASP A 221 10.56 -6.27 6.62
N TYR A 222 9.52 -5.71 7.23
CA TYR A 222 8.15 -5.98 6.84
C TYR A 222 7.27 -4.75 6.82
N ARG A 223 6.16 -4.86 6.09
CA ARG A 223 5.01 -3.97 6.20
C ARG A 223 3.71 -4.76 6.18
N ILE A 224 2.74 -4.33 7.00
CA ILE A 224 1.40 -4.91 7.01
C ILE A 224 0.47 -4.06 6.14
N TYR A 225 -0.19 -4.71 5.19
CA TYR A 225 -1.18 -4.13 4.28
C TYR A 225 -2.56 -4.71 4.57
N ILE A 226 -3.48 -3.85 4.98
CA ILE A 226 -4.89 -4.21 5.13
C ILE A 226 -5.59 -3.92 3.80
N CYS A 227 -6.08 -4.98 3.18
CA CYS A 227 -6.70 -4.96 1.86
C CYS A 227 -8.21 -5.00 2.06
N GLU A 228 -8.84 -3.84 2.17
CA GLU A 228 -10.25 -3.74 2.50
C GLU A 228 -11.14 -3.69 1.27
N GLN A 229 -12.12 -4.60 1.21
CA GLN A 229 -13.17 -4.50 0.20
C GLN A 229 -14.13 -3.38 0.54
N ALA A 230 -14.27 -2.42 -0.37
CA ALA A 230 -15.25 -1.34 -0.26
C ALA A 230 -16.69 -1.85 -0.42
N TYR A 231 -17.60 -1.21 0.27
CA TYR A 231 -19.04 -1.39 0.21
C TYR A 231 -19.54 -2.81 0.59
N ASN A 232 -20.83 -2.89 0.86
CA ASN A 232 -21.46 -4.10 1.42
C ASN A 232 -21.91 -5.09 0.34
N LYS A 233 -21.04 -5.38 -0.66
CA LYS A 233 -21.27 -6.44 -1.67
C LYS A 233 -20.76 -7.79 -1.15
N ILE A 234 -21.10 -8.88 -1.84
CA ILE A 234 -20.53 -10.20 -1.55
C ILE A 234 -19.00 -10.10 -1.61
N PHE A 235 -18.31 -10.67 -0.62
CA PHE A 235 -16.86 -10.58 -0.54
C PHE A 235 -16.19 -11.44 -1.61
N ASN A 236 -15.13 -10.90 -2.23
CA ASN A 236 -14.31 -11.65 -3.16
C ASN A 236 -12.84 -11.52 -2.76
N LYS A 237 -12.35 -12.52 -2.03
CA LYS A 237 -10.97 -12.57 -1.53
C LYS A 237 -9.96 -12.48 -2.67
N GLY A 238 -10.21 -13.17 -3.78
CA GLY A 238 -9.30 -13.21 -4.93
C GLY A 238 -9.09 -11.83 -5.56
N ILE A 239 -10.16 -11.08 -5.83
CA ILE A 239 -10.05 -9.73 -6.39
C ILE A 239 -9.33 -8.80 -5.40
N VAL A 240 -9.68 -8.87 -4.11
CA VAL A 240 -9.04 -8.05 -3.07
C VAL A 240 -7.55 -8.32 -2.98
N MET A 241 -7.15 -9.60 -2.94
CA MET A 241 -5.74 -9.99 -2.84
C MET A 241 -4.93 -9.61 -4.09
N ASN A 242 -5.46 -9.86 -5.28
CA ASN A 242 -4.79 -9.52 -6.54
C ASN A 242 -4.68 -8.00 -6.72
N GLY A 243 -5.73 -7.25 -6.36
CA GLY A 243 -5.72 -5.79 -6.37
C GLY A 243 -4.67 -5.24 -5.40
N CYS A 244 -4.67 -5.74 -4.17
CA CYS A 244 -3.69 -5.36 -3.15
C CYS A 244 -2.24 -5.65 -3.59
N PHE A 245 -1.99 -6.83 -4.15
CA PHE A 245 -0.69 -7.19 -4.72
C PHE A 245 -0.22 -6.17 -5.77
N LYS A 246 -1.10 -5.77 -6.70
CA LYS A 246 -0.78 -4.76 -7.72
C LYS A 246 -0.51 -3.39 -7.11
N GLU A 247 -1.29 -2.97 -6.11
CA GLU A 247 -1.10 -1.68 -5.44
C GLU A 247 0.19 -1.66 -4.60
N ILE A 248 0.56 -2.77 -3.95
CA ILE A 248 1.84 -2.86 -3.25
C ILE A 248 3.00 -2.69 -4.22
N LEU A 249 2.98 -3.33 -5.38
CA LEU A 249 4.05 -3.20 -6.37
C LEU A 249 4.16 -1.80 -6.97
N LYS A 250 3.10 -0.97 -6.92
CA LYS A 250 3.19 0.45 -7.31
C LYS A 250 3.92 1.28 -6.27
N VAL A 251 3.72 0.99 -4.99
CA VAL A 251 4.31 1.79 -3.88
C VAL A 251 5.60 1.20 -3.32
N GLU A 252 5.84 -0.09 -3.49
CA GLU A 252 7.06 -0.81 -3.10
C GLU A 252 7.45 -1.84 -4.18
N PRO A 253 7.95 -1.37 -5.34
CA PRO A 253 8.21 -2.22 -6.52
C PRO A 253 9.29 -3.28 -6.30
N ASP A 254 10.14 -3.09 -5.30
CA ASP A 254 11.22 -4.00 -4.91
C ASP A 254 10.81 -5.07 -3.90
N THR A 255 9.51 -5.22 -3.58
CA THR A 255 9.02 -6.24 -2.64
C THR A 255 9.18 -7.65 -3.23
N PRO A 256 10.04 -8.50 -2.64
CA PRO A 256 10.35 -9.82 -3.20
C PRO A 256 9.38 -10.91 -2.74
N CYS A 257 8.69 -10.71 -1.61
CA CYS A 257 7.96 -11.76 -0.93
C CYS A 257 6.63 -11.26 -0.36
N PHE A 258 5.60 -12.08 -0.52
CA PHE A 258 4.23 -11.79 -0.12
C PHE A 258 3.71 -12.89 0.78
N ILE A 259 3.12 -12.52 1.91
CA ILE A 259 2.46 -13.44 2.82
C ILE A 259 0.98 -13.07 2.85
N MET A 260 0.16 -13.90 2.24
CA MET A 260 -1.29 -13.83 2.31
C MET A 260 -1.73 -14.35 3.66
N HIS A 261 -2.47 -13.56 4.42
CA HIS A 261 -2.76 -13.87 5.83
C HIS A 261 -4.21 -13.52 6.19
N ASP A 262 -4.97 -14.49 6.63
CA ASP A 262 -6.33 -14.24 7.14
C ASP A 262 -6.27 -13.49 8.47
N VAL A 263 -7.08 -12.43 8.61
CA VAL A 263 -7.06 -11.53 9.76
C VAL A 263 -7.42 -12.19 11.09
N ASP A 264 -8.10 -13.33 11.05
CA ASP A 264 -8.58 -14.07 12.22
C ASP A 264 -7.63 -15.16 12.72
N LEU A 265 -6.45 -15.30 12.13
CA LEU A 265 -5.44 -16.26 12.58
C LEU A 265 -4.32 -15.57 13.37
N LEU A 266 -4.04 -16.09 14.55
CA LEU A 266 -2.93 -15.64 15.40
C LEU A 266 -1.91 -16.75 15.55
N LEU A 267 -0.64 -16.44 15.25
CA LEU A 267 0.47 -17.37 15.37
C LEU A 267 0.73 -17.71 16.84
N ILE A 268 0.81 -19.02 17.16
CA ILE A 268 1.10 -19.50 18.53
C ILE A 268 2.60 -19.70 18.76
N ASP A 269 3.36 -20.05 17.74
CA ASP A 269 4.79 -20.36 17.87
C ASP A 269 5.62 -19.55 16.88
N ASP A 270 6.41 -18.60 17.38
CA ASP A 270 7.17 -17.66 16.54
C ASP A 270 8.43 -18.29 15.88
N ARG A 271 8.72 -19.56 16.15
CA ARG A 271 9.68 -20.36 15.37
C ARG A 271 9.13 -20.75 14.00
N ASN A 272 7.83 -20.62 13.77
CA ASN A 272 7.23 -20.68 12.45
C ASN A 272 7.53 -19.39 11.69
N MET A 273 8.68 -19.35 11.03
CA MET A 273 9.28 -18.16 10.45
C MET A 273 8.52 -17.67 9.21
N TYR A 274 8.19 -16.38 9.20
CA TYR A 274 7.58 -15.66 8.07
C TYR A 274 8.66 -15.20 7.07
N THR A 275 9.61 -16.08 6.79
CA THR A 275 10.67 -15.82 5.83
C THR A 275 10.18 -15.94 4.39
N CYS A 276 10.97 -15.41 3.44
CA CYS A 276 10.72 -15.58 2.02
C CYS A 276 11.25 -16.96 1.57
N PRO A 277 10.40 -17.96 1.39
CA PRO A 277 10.84 -19.31 1.11
C PRO A 277 11.24 -19.48 -0.38
N PRO A 278 12.07 -20.47 -0.72
CA PRO A 278 12.39 -20.78 -2.11
C PRO A 278 11.19 -21.31 -2.90
N PHE A 279 10.20 -21.91 -2.23
CA PHE A 279 8.96 -22.42 -2.81
C PHE A 279 7.76 -21.88 -2.04
N PRO A 280 6.53 -21.91 -2.61
CA PRO A 280 5.31 -21.60 -1.85
C PRO A 280 5.25 -22.38 -0.53
N ARG A 281 4.96 -21.69 0.58
CA ARG A 281 4.96 -22.30 1.90
C ARG A 281 3.64 -22.02 2.62
N HIS A 282 2.88 -23.08 2.91
CA HIS A 282 1.68 -23.00 3.72
C HIS A 282 2.07 -23.00 5.21
N LEU A 283 1.95 -21.84 5.87
CA LEU A 283 2.40 -21.64 7.24
C LEU A 283 1.37 -22.10 8.28
N SER A 284 0.07 -22.02 8.00
CA SER A 284 -1.03 -22.32 8.93
C SER A 284 -1.50 -23.78 8.87
N VAL A 285 -0.54 -24.72 8.98
CA VAL A 285 -0.79 -26.16 8.89
C VAL A 285 -1.69 -26.69 10.01
N ALA A 286 -1.59 -26.10 11.21
CA ALA A 286 -2.20 -26.59 12.43
C ALA A 286 -3.02 -25.49 13.11
N ILE A 287 -4.31 -25.43 12.80
CA ILE A 287 -5.24 -24.47 13.37
C ILE A 287 -6.04 -25.12 14.50
N ASP A 288 -6.25 -24.43 15.62
CA ASP A 288 -6.98 -24.93 16.79
C ASP A 288 -8.42 -25.36 16.47
N LYS A 289 -9.09 -24.65 15.57
CA LYS A 289 -10.42 -25.01 15.04
C LYS A 289 -10.47 -26.42 14.47
N PHE A 290 -9.36 -26.94 13.95
CA PHE A 290 -9.22 -28.28 13.41
C PHE A 290 -8.42 -29.19 14.35
N HIS A 291 -8.44 -28.92 15.65
CA HIS A 291 -7.67 -29.66 16.64
C HIS A 291 -6.18 -29.78 16.31
N PHE A 292 -5.63 -28.77 15.66
CA PHE A 292 -4.25 -28.72 15.18
C PHE A 292 -3.87 -29.82 14.18
N TYR A 293 -4.83 -30.34 13.41
CA TYR A 293 -4.60 -31.22 12.29
C TYR A 293 -4.85 -30.47 10.96
N LEU A 294 -4.14 -30.89 9.92
CA LEU A 294 -4.42 -30.45 8.55
C LEU A 294 -5.62 -31.27 8.04
N PRO A 295 -6.76 -30.66 7.71
CA PRO A 295 -7.96 -31.39 7.31
C PRO A 295 -7.79 -32.24 6.05
N TYR A 296 -7.04 -31.71 5.06
CA TYR A 296 -6.73 -32.39 3.81
C TYR A 296 -5.47 -31.77 3.15
N THR A 297 -4.80 -32.54 2.30
CA THR A 297 -3.49 -32.16 1.73
C THR A 297 -3.53 -30.94 0.79
N GLY A 298 -4.65 -30.68 0.13
CA GLY A 298 -4.84 -29.50 -0.74
C GLY A 298 -5.12 -28.19 0.01
N LEU A 299 -5.28 -28.19 1.32
CA LEU A 299 -5.56 -26.96 2.07
C LEU A 299 -4.33 -26.05 2.07
N VAL A 300 -4.49 -24.83 1.57
CA VAL A 300 -3.48 -23.75 1.60
C VAL A 300 -4.03 -22.46 2.18
N GLY A 301 -5.27 -22.50 2.68
CA GLY A 301 -5.93 -21.34 3.29
C GLY A 301 -5.30 -20.92 4.62
N GLY A 302 -5.61 -19.72 5.04
CA GLY A 302 -5.12 -19.11 6.26
C GLY A 302 -3.86 -18.29 6.06
N VAL A 303 -2.66 -18.92 6.03
CA VAL A 303 -1.40 -18.20 5.86
C VAL A 303 -0.52 -18.90 4.82
N LEU A 304 -0.28 -18.21 3.69
CA LEU A 304 0.50 -18.72 2.57
C LEU A 304 1.59 -17.72 2.20
N ALA A 305 2.85 -18.13 2.26
CA ALA A 305 4.01 -17.33 1.85
C ALA A 305 4.45 -17.71 0.43
N MET A 306 4.64 -16.71 -0.41
CA MET A 306 5.08 -16.87 -1.79
C MET A 306 6.07 -15.77 -2.18
N ARG A 307 7.06 -16.10 -3.00
CA ARG A 307 7.83 -15.11 -3.72
C ARG A 307 6.95 -14.39 -4.75
N ARG A 308 7.35 -13.18 -5.10
CA ARG A 308 6.70 -12.40 -6.16
C ARG A 308 6.58 -13.19 -7.47
N GLU A 309 7.67 -13.82 -7.89
CA GLU A 309 7.71 -14.63 -9.13
C GLU A 309 6.72 -15.80 -9.09
N HIS A 310 6.55 -16.45 -7.93
CA HIS A 310 5.59 -17.54 -7.79
C HIS A 310 4.14 -17.03 -7.85
N TYR A 311 3.85 -15.89 -7.17
CA TYR A 311 2.51 -15.31 -7.20
C TYR A 311 2.10 -14.89 -8.61
N VAL A 312 3.04 -14.35 -9.39
CA VAL A 312 2.83 -14.00 -10.81
C VAL A 312 2.69 -15.27 -11.66
N LEU A 313 3.54 -16.29 -11.46
CA LEU A 313 3.52 -17.55 -12.21
C LEU A 313 2.19 -18.30 -12.07
N VAL A 314 1.63 -18.34 -10.87
CA VAL A 314 0.31 -18.94 -10.61
C VAL A 314 -0.86 -18.02 -10.99
N ASN A 315 -0.57 -16.81 -11.47
CA ASN A 315 -1.52 -15.76 -11.78
C ASN A 315 -2.38 -15.33 -10.57
N GLY A 316 -1.82 -15.37 -9.35
CA GLY A 316 -2.50 -15.02 -8.12
C GLY A 316 -3.75 -15.85 -7.84
N TYR A 317 -4.72 -15.28 -7.12
CA TYR A 317 -6.00 -15.92 -6.81
C TYR A 317 -6.98 -15.81 -7.98
N SER A 318 -7.85 -16.82 -8.12
CA SER A 318 -9.02 -16.72 -9.01
C SER A 318 -9.96 -15.59 -8.57
N THR A 319 -10.50 -14.85 -9.53
CA THR A 319 -11.44 -13.76 -9.29
C THR A 319 -12.91 -14.23 -9.28
N ASN A 320 -13.16 -15.51 -9.49
CA ASN A 320 -14.50 -16.07 -9.69
C ASN A 320 -15.18 -16.57 -8.40
N TYR A 321 -14.51 -16.48 -7.22
CA TYR A 321 -15.09 -16.92 -5.96
C TYR A 321 -15.73 -15.76 -5.20
N TRP A 322 -17.06 -15.71 -5.24
CA TRP A 322 -17.88 -14.72 -4.54
C TRP A 322 -18.52 -15.35 -3.28
N GLY A 323 -18.21 -14.85 -2.13
CA GLY A 323 -18.56 -15.44 -0.84
C GLY A 323 -17.53 -16.45 -0.35
N TRP A 324 -17.89 -17.29 0.60
CA TRP A 324 -16.93 -18.16 1.28
C TRP A 324 -16.66 -19.47 0.53
N GLY A 325 -15.40 -19.78 0.34
CA GLY A 325 -14.88 -21.13 0.03
C GLY A 325 -14.54 -21.37 -1.44
N GLY A 326 -13.53 -22.18 -1.65
CA GLY A 326 -13.02 -22.65 -2.93
C GLY A 326 -11.83 -21.86 -3.51
N GLU A 327 -11.60 -20.63 -3.09
CA GLU A 327 -10.50 -19.81 -3.58
C GLU A 327 -9.12 -20.33 -3.16
N ASP A 328 -9.04 -20.90 -1.95
CA ASP A 328 -7.80 -21.49 -1.43
C ASP A 328 -7.53 -22.87 -2.07
N ASP A 329 -8.57 -23.65 -2.33
CA ASP A 329 -8.44 -24.90 -3.09
C ASP A 329 -8.00 -24.64 -4.54
N ASP A 330 -8.54 -23.59 -5.20
CA ASP A 330 -8.12 -23.15 -6.51
C ASP A 330 -6.63 -22.69 -6.50
N MET A 331 -6.18 -22.00 -5.45
CA MET A 331 -4.78 -21.64 -5.29
C MET A 331 -3.87 -22.87 -5.19
N TYR A 332 -4.29 -23.93 -4.50
CA TYR A 332 -3.56 -25.19 -4.47
C TYR A 332 -3.43 -25.81 -5.87
N GLU A 333 -4.54 -25.88 -6.63
CA GLU A 333 -4.53 -26.36 -8.01
C GLU A 333 -3.59 -25.54 -8.91
N ARG A 334 -3.53 -24.22 -8.73
CA ARG A 334 -2.61 -23.34 -9.44
C ARG A 334 -1.14 -23.65 -9.13
N ILE A 335 -0.80 -23.82 -7.86
CA ILE A 335 0.55 -24.16 -7.40
C ILE A 335 0.99 -25.49 -8.04
N VAL A 336 0.15 -26.51 -7.95
CA VAL A 336 0.44 -27.85 -8.50
C VAL A 336 0.55 -27.83 -10.02
N SER A 337 -0.38 -27.14 -10.71
CA SER A 337 -0.38 -27.03 -12.18
C SER A 337 0.88 -26.35 -12.72
N LYS A 338 1.46 -25.42 -11.98
CA LYS A 338 2.74 -24.78 -12.34
C LYS A 338 3.96 -25.57 -11.82
N ARG A 339 3.76 -26.80 -11.34
CA ARG A 339 4.80 -27.72 -10.83
C ARG A 339 5.64 -27.11 -9.70
N LEU A 340 5.05 -26.22 -8.92
CA LEU A 340 5.70 -25.67 -7.74
C LEU A 340 5.55 -26.64 -6.56
N VAL A 341 6.63 -26.80 -5.81
CA VAL A 341 6.62 -27.57 -4.56
C VAL A 341 5.93 -26.76 -3.49
N LEU A 342 4.95 -27.35 -2.78
CA LEU A 342 4.32 -26.72 -1.63
C LEU A 342 5.01 -27.17 -0.35
N GLU A 343 5.73 -26.26 0.29
CA GLU A 343 6.39 -26.52 1.58
C GLU A 343 5.38 -26.35 2.74
N ARG A 344 5.63 -27.11 3.82
CA ARG A 344 4.92 -26.95 5.09
C ARG A 344 5.88 -27.09 6.25
N PRO A 345 5.89 -26.14 7.21
CA PRO A 345 6.63 -26.32 8.44
C PRO A 345 6.07 -27.50 9.26
N PRO A 346 6.87 -28.08 10.17
CA PRO A 346 6.39 -29.11 11.07
C PRO A 346 5.15 -28.68 11.85
N ARG A 347 4.15 -29.54 11.94
CA ARG A 347 2.87 -29.28 12.63
C ARG A 347 3.06 -28.78 14.08
N ALA A 348 4.12 -29.21 14.74
CA ALA A 348 4.42 -28.81 16.11
C ALA A 348 4.65 -27.30 16.27
N ILE A 349 5.19 -26.64 15.25
CA ILE A 349 5.47 -25.19 15.25
C ILE A 349 4.47 -24.39 14.39
N ALA A 350 3.88 -25.00 13.37
CA ALA A 350 2.94 -24.34 12.46
C ALA A 350 1.53 -24.17 13.05
N ARG A 351 1.46 -23.74 14.31
CA ARG A 351 0.23 -23.68 15.12
C ARG A 351 -0.36 -22.29 15.16
N TYR A 352 -1.68 -22.22 14.95
CA TYR A 352 -2.46 -20.98 14.97
C TYR A 352 -3.71 -21.11 15.82
N LYS A 353 -4.10 -19.99 16.43
CA LYS A 353 -5.40 -19.80 17.06
C LYS A 353 -6.30 -19.02 16.11
N MET A 354 -7.49 -19.55 15.85
CA MET A 354 -8.51 -18.84 15.07
C MET A 354 -9.41 -18.03 16.00
N LEU A 355 -9.54 -16.74 15.72
CA LEU A 355 -10.47 -15.86 16.43
C LEU A 355 -11.90 -16.13 15.94
N LYS A 356 -12.84 -16.23 16.88
CA LYS A 356 -14.25 -16.45 16.56
C LYS A 356 -14.86 -15.24 15.85
N HIS A 357 -15.59 -15.50 14.80
CA HIS A 357 -16.33 -14.47 14.05
C HIS A 357 -17.53 -15.06 13.34
N THR A 358 -18.45 -14.20 12.89
CA THR A 358 -19.57 -14.62 12.06
C THR A 358 -19.05 -15.02 10.67
N HIS A 359 -19.37 -16.24 10.24
CA HIS A 359 -18.99 -16.74 8.94
C HIS A 359 -19.78 -16.06 7.83
N GLN A 360 -19.12 -15.84 6.70
CA GLN A 360 -19.81 -15.43 5.48
C GLN A 360 -20.66 -16.56 4.92
N LYS A 361 -21.67 -16.16 4.13
CA LYS A 361 -22.50 -17.12 3.41
C LYS A 361 -21.65 -17.97 2.47
N LEU A 362 -21.88 -19.27 2.51
CA LEU A 362 -21.21 -20.23 1.63
C LEU A 362 -21.49 -19.91 0.16
N ASN A 363 -20.47 -19.95 -0.69
CA ASN A 363 -20.63 -19.85 -2.13
C ASN A 363 -21.22 -21.18 -2.68
N PRO A 364 -22.48 -21.21 -3.16
CA PRO A 364 -23.09 -22.45 -3.65
C PRO A 364 -22.43 -22.95 -4.95
N ALA A 365 -21.85 -22.05 -5.73
CA ALA A 365 -21.21 -22.38 -7.01
C ALA A 365 -19.73 -22.80 -6.88
N ARG A 366 -19.14 -22.75 -5.66
CA ARG A 366 -17.71 -22.96 -5.46
C ARG A 366 -17.15 -24.23 -6.09
N MET A 367 -17.89 -25.35 -5.98
CA MET A 367 -17.44 -26.64 -6.53
C MET A 367 -17.50 -26.67 -8.06
N LYS A 368 -18.47 -25.96 -8.68
CA LYS A 368 -18.55 -25.81 -10.14
C LYS A 368 -17.36 -24.98 -10.65
N VAL A 369 -17.03 -23.90 -9.96
CA VAL A 369 -15.88 -23.04 -10.28
C VAL A 369 -14.58 -23.82 -10.12
N LEU A 370 -14.41 -24.58 -9.00
CA LEU A 370 -13.20 -25.35 -8.72
C LEU A 370 -12.91 -26.41 -9.78
N ARG A 371 -13.90 -27.12 -10.30
CA ARG A 371 -13.73 -28.14 -11.36
C ARG A 371 -13.06 -27.59 -12.63
N THR A 372 -13.17 -26.29 -12.87
CA THR A 372 -12.59 -25.61 -14.03
C THR A 372 -11.33 -24.81 -13.69
N ALA A 373 -10.80 -24.92 -12.46
CA ALA A 373 -9.65 -24.15 -12.00
C ALA A 373 -8.45 -24.27 -12.95
N HIS A 374 -8.07 -25.51 -13.29
CA HIS A 374 -6.90 -25.82 -14.10
C HIS A 374 -6.92 -25.22 -15.51
N ILE A 375 -8.10 -25.02 -16.12
CA ILE A 375 -8.22 -24.43 -17.46
C ILE A 375 -8.33 -22.90 -17.44
N ARG A 376 -8.54 -22.29 -16.28
CA ARG A 376 -8.72 -20.84 -16.13
C ARG A 376 -7.46 -20.10 -15.61
N ILE A 377 -6.41 -20.81 -15.20
CA ILE A 377 -5.25 -20.22 -14.55
C ILE A 377 -4.68 -19.04 -15.33
N ASP A 378 -4.54 -19.16 -16.63
CA ASP A 378 -3.90 -18.14 -17.47
C ASP A 378 -4.85 -16.97 -17.84
N SER A 379 -6.16 -17.12 -17.64
CA SER A 379 -7.19 -16.12 -18.00
C SER A 379 -7.94 -15.54 -16.81
N ASP A 380 -7.71 -16.03 -15.59
CA ASP A 380 -8.43 -15.65 -14.38
C ASP A 380 -7.44 -15.44 -13.22
N GLY A 381 -7.12 -14.21 -12.88
CA GLY A 381 -6.19 -13.91 -11.82
C GLY A 381 -5.67 -12.47 -11.81
N VAL A 382 -4.39 -12.32 -11.49
CA VAL A 382 -3.71 -11.00 -11.41
C VAL A 382 -3.72 -10.27 -12.76
N ASN A 383 -3.55 -11.00 -13.86
CA ASN A 383 -3.42 -10.42 -15.20
C ASN A 383 -4.68 -9.70 -15.68
N ASN A 384 -5.86 -10.17 -15.26
CA ASN A 384 -7.15 -9.63 -15.70
C ASN A 384 -8.03 -9.07 -14.58
N VAL A 385 -7.52 -9.02 -13.33
CA VAL A 385 -8.29 -8.51 -12.19
C VAL A 385 -8.80 -7.09 -12.44
N GLN A 386 -10.10 -6.90 -12.26
CA GLN A 386 -10.78 -5.61 -12.40
C GLN A 386 -11.16 -5.07 -11.01
N TYR A 387 -10.58 -3.94 -10.64
CA TYR A 387 -10.85 -3.25 -9.39
C TYR A 387 -10.55 -1.75 -9.54
N LYS A 388 -11.01 -0.97 -8.59
CA LYS A 388 -10.65 0.46 -8.46
C LYS A 388 -10.12 0.69 -7.05
N LEU A 389 -8.91 1.22 -6.95
CA LEU A 389 -8.41 1.75 -5.67
C LEU A 389 -9.17 3.05 -5.39
N LEU A 390 -9.94 3.07 -4.30
CA LEU A 390 -10.67 4.27 -3.88
C LEU A 390 -9.81 5.17 -2.99
N ASN A 391 -9.04 4.56 -2.10
CA ASN A 391 -8.16 5.27 -1.17
C ASN A 391 -7.00 4.39 -0.72
N MET A 392 -5.88 5.05 -0.38
CA MET A 392 -4.75 4.48 0.31
C MET A 392 -4.47 5.33 1.55
N THR A 393 -4.59 4.73 2.72
CA THR A 393 -4.39 5.43 4.00
C THR A 393 -3.27 4.78 4.79
N LEU A 394 -2.41 5.61 5.38
CA LEU A 394 -1.42 5.16 6.35
C LEU A 394 -2.03 5.27 7.74
N TYR A 395 -1.96 4.18 8.49
CA TYR A 395 -2.29 4.11 9.91
C TYR A 395 -1.02 3.79 10.70
N PRO A 396 -0.99 4.02 12.01
CA PRO A 396 0.21 3.75 12.80
C PRO A 396 0.74 2.31 12.63
N LEU A 397 -0.12 1.29 12.60
CA LEU A 397 0.27 -0.13 12.54
C LEU A 397 0.07 -0.80 11.18
N HIS A 398 -0.46 -0.11 10.17
CA HIS A 398 -0.66 -0.71 8.85
C HIS A 398 -0.82 0.34 7.76
N ARG A 399 -0.64 -0.08 6.52
CA ARG A 399 -1.13 0.65 5.34
C ARG A 399 -2.41 -0.01 4.87
N GLN A 400 -3.44 0.76 4.60
CA GLN A 400 -4.73 0.27 4.15
C GLN A 400 -5.01 0.68 2.72
N PHE A 401 -5.40 -0.30 1.90
CA PHE A 401 -5.94 -0.07 0.57
C PHE A 401 -7.45 -0.32 0.60
N PHE A 402 -8.23 0.68 0.20
CA PHE A 402 -9.68 0.57 0.10
C PHE A 402 -10.07 0.27 -1.35
N ILE A 403 -10.46 -0.97 -1.62
CA ILE A 403 -10.60 -1.55 -2.95
C ILE A 403 -12.07 -1.73 -3.30
N HIS A 404 -12.52 -1.07 -4.36
CA HIS A 404 -13.84 -1.29 -4.95
C HIS A 404 -13.76 -2.37 -6.03
N LEU A 405 -14.63 -3.37 -5.92
CA LEU A 405 -14.71 -4.44 -6.91
C LEU A 405 -15.57 -3.99 -8.09
N ALA A 406 -15.11 -4.26 -9.31
CA ALA A 406 -15.93 -4.05 -10.50
C ALA A 406 -17.21 -4.89 -10.42
N GLU A 407 -18.30 -4.38 -11.01
CA GLU A 407 -19.56 -5.11 -11.04
C GLU A 407 -19.41 -6.40 -11.85
N GLN A 408 -19.90 -7.50 -11.29
CA GLN A 408 -20.08 -8.70 -12.09
C GLN A 408 -21.09 -8.38 -13.18
N LYS A 409 -20.67 -8.48 -14.44
CA LYS A 409 -21.64 -8.62 -15.53
C LYS A 409 -22.26 -10.01 -15.36
N VAL A 410 -23.50 -10.04 -14.88
CA VAL A 410 -24.32 -11.25 -14.75
C VAL A 410 -24.63 -11.78 -16.15
#